data_6e7baec430e396daef6bd1a466a8be1f
#
_entry.id   6e7baec430e396daef6bd1a466a8be1f
#
_cell.length_a   1.000
_cell.length_b   1.000
_cell.length_c   1.000
_cell.angle_alpha   90.00
_cell.angle_beta   90.00
_cell.angle_gamma   90.00
#
_symmetry.space_group_name_H-M   'P 1'
#
loop_
_entity.id
_entity.type
_entity.pdbx_description
1 polymer ?
#
loop_
_entity_poly.entity_id
_entity_poly.type
_entity_poly.pdbx_seq_one_letter_code
_entity_poly.pdbx_strand_id
1 'polypeptide(L)'
;MGGDSHTPHGGAIGMLCIGVGGMDIATAMTGVPMRLKMPRVIKVNLTGELRPGVNSKEVIFEMLRRVTIKGGLGNVYEYVGPGAKTLEVSQRVTITNMGAEMGATTSIFPADEQVRKFMRSQGREDEFVEMLPDEGCEYDGEMEINLSELEPLIACPHQPDNVIPISEVEKKPVQQVFIGSCTNASYSDIAKAALVMQGHHVAENVSCTCAVSTKQIYRKLMEDGYAEMLLDAGVRFLEVACGPCCAIGQSPATKGVAVRTSNRNFKGRAGNPTAEIYLVSPESAAATAIVGTFATAEEIMGEDVKKLAEIKELEMFKIDDSMIIKPLPPEEAKEVEIRRGPNIAPLPVPDAPEDHLEAKISLKTVDNISTDDITPASAEFSSMRSNIPLMSKYCYHRYDLEFSERAKSLGKSIIVGGENYGQGSSREHAAINPMYLGVKAVIAKSIARIHKGNLVNHGIIPMLFEDPADYDKIDQMDELEIENLREQIKTREVVIKDKDKNVTFKAKLDLSDSELEVILCGGQLRYLKHQLEEMRKEAKQ
;
A
#
# COMPACT_ATOMS: atom_id res chain seq x y z
N MET A 1 0.31 14.26 -0.76
CA MET A 1 0.19 13.17 0.22
C MET A 1 -1.21 12.59 0.17
N GLY A 2 -1.37 11.29 0.46
CA GLY A 2 -2.66 10.63 0.54
C GLY A 2 -2.67 9.55 1.61
N GLY A 3 -3.83 9.34 2.25
CA GLY A 3 -4.03 8.33 3.29
C GLY A 3 -4.11 6.89 2.77
N ASP A 4 -4.08 6.70 1.45
CA ASP A 4 -3.99 5.38 0.83
C ASP A 4 -2.53 4.99 0.57
N SER A 5 -2.18 3.71 0.79
CA SER A 5 -0.82 3.21 0.56
C SER A 5 -0.41 3.25 -0.91
N HIS A 6 -1.39 3.27 -1.84
CA HIS A 6 -1.16 3.37 -3.27
C HIS A 6 -1.28 4.81 -3.82
N THR A 7 -1.18 5.82 -2.96
CA THR A 7 -1.04 7.23 -3.36
C THR A 7 0.12 7.46 -4.37
N PRO A 8 1.23 6.70 -4.36
CA PRO A 8 2.27 6.75 -5.41
C PRO A 8 1.75 6.61 -6.85
N HIS A 9 0.54 6.08 -7.04
CA HIS A 9 -0.24 6.11 -8.27
C HIS A 9 -0.16 7.47 -9.02
N GLY A 10 -0.25 8.60 -8.31
CA GLY A 10 -0.11 9.94 -8.90
C GLY A 10 1.27 10.26 -9.47
N GLY A 11 2.29 9.45 -9.21
CA GLY A 11 3.60 9.59 -9.84
C GLY A 11 3.59 9.33 -11.35
N ALA A 12 2.56 8.66 -11.87
CA ALA A 12 2.34 8.45 -13.29
C ALA A 12 2.18 9.75 -14.10
N ILE A 13 1.79 10.84 -13.45
CA ILE A 13 1.63 12.18 -14.04
C ILE A 13 2.67 13.21 -13.55
N GLY A 14 3.83 12.74 -13.09
CA GLY A 14 4.93 13.60 -12.66
C GLY A 14 4.81 14.16 -11.25
N MET A 15 3.88 13.66 -10.41
CA MET A 15 3.67 14.15 -9.06
C MET A 15 4.50 13.36 -8.04
N LEU A 16 5.16 14.03 -7.11
CA LEU A 16 5.76 13.39 -5.94
C LEU A 16 4.65 12.97 -4.95
N CYS A 17 4.01 11.84 -5.24
CA CYS A 17 2.89 11.31 -4.47
C CYS A 17 3.34 10.28 -3.44
N ILE A 18 3.03 10.52 -2.16
CA ILE A 18 3.49 9.70 -1.04
C ILE A 18 2.29 9.24 -0.22
N GLY A 19 2.18 7.93 0.00
CA GLY A 19 1.22 7.34 0.93
C GLY A 19 1.69 7.50 2.38
N VAL A 20 0.81 7.97 3.25
CA VAL A 20 1.08 8.27 4.65
C VAL A 20 -0.08 7.86 5.54
N GLY A 21 0.08 7.91 6.86
CA GLY A 21 -0.97 7.63 7.83
C GLY A 21 -2.06 8.70 7.88
N GLY A 22 -3.20 8.39 8.48
CA GLY A 22 -4.32 9.32 8.64
C GLY A 22 -3.94 10.54 9.49
N MET A 23 -3.08 10.37 10.49
CA MET A 23 -2.59 11.47 11.32
C MET A 23 -1.76 12.47 10.49
N ASP A 24 -0.89 11.99 9.59
CA ASP A 24 -0.10 12.86 8.71
C ASP A 24 -1.01 13.70 7.80
N ILE A 25 -2.10 13.09 7.28
CA ILE A 25 -3.10 13.81 6.47
C ILE A 25 -3.81 14.86 7.32
N ALA A 26 -4.26 14.51 8.52
CA ALA A 26 -4.95 15.42 9.42
C ALA A 26 -4.06 16.63 9.77
N THR A 27 -2.77 16.41 10.03
CA THR A 27 -1.83 17.50 10.31
C THR A 27 -1.52 18.35 9.09
N ALA A 28 -1.38 17.74 7.91
CA ALA A 28 -1.21 18.47 6.64
C ALA A 28 -2.40 19.38 6.32
N MET A 29 -3.63 18.96 6.64
CA MET A 29 -4.84 19.77 6.48
C MET A 29 -4.82 21.03 7.38
N THR A 30 -4.03 21.05 8.43
CA THR A 30 -3.82 22.25 9.29
C THR A 30 -2.69 23.16 8.79
N GLY A 31 -2.06 22.85 7.65
CA GLY A 31 -0.96 23.62 7.07
C GLY A 31 0.42 23.27 7.63
N VAL A 32 0.53 22.24 8.47
CA VAL A 32 1.82 21.77 8.97
C VAL A 32 2.59 21.05 7.85
N PRO A 33 3.84 21.46 7.57
CA PRO A 33 4.63 20.83 6.51
C PRO A 33 5.03 19.41 6.89
N MET A 34 4.89 18.48 5.92
CA MET A 34 5.48 17.16 6.06
C MET A 34 7.00 17.24 5.89
N ARG A 35 7.72 16.61 6.82
CA ARG A 35 9.17 16.43 6.72
C ARG A 35 9.47 14.99 6.33
N LEU A 36 10.35 14.83 5.37
CA LEU A 36 10.77 13.52 4.86
C LEU A 36 12.29 13.47 4.85
N LYS A 37 12.86 12.35 5.32
CA LYS A 37 14.29 12.09 5.10
C LYS A 37 14.52 11.97 3.60
N MET A 38 15.52 12.70 3.05
CA MET A 38 15.81 12.67 1.62
C MET A 38 16.02 11.22 1.16
N PRO A 39 15.16 10.70 0.28
CA PRO A 39 15.33 9.36 -0.25
C PRO A 39 16.44 9.34 -1.31
N ARG A 40 16.96 8.16 -1.59
CA ARG A 40 17.81 7.93 -2.76
C ARG A 40 16.95 7.92 -4.02
N VAL A 41 17.45 8.46 -5.11
CA VAL A 41 16.75 8.45 -6.40
C VAL A 41 17.40 7.42 -7.32
N ILE A 42 16.62 6.41 -7.70
CA ILE A 42 17.07 5.31 -8.56
C ILE A 42 16.45 5.48 -9.94
N LYS A 43 17.28 5.62 -10.95
CA LYS A 43 16.88 5.67 -12.36
C LYS A 43 16.48 4.29 -12.85
N VAL A 44 15.31 4.18 -13.47
CA VAL A 44 14.87 2.99 -14.22
C VAL A 44 14.75 3.37 -15.68
N ASN A 45 15.75 2.99 -16.48
CA ASN A 45 15.79 3.25 -17.91
C ASN A 45 14.94 2.21 -18.65
N LEU A 46 13.80 2.64 -19.20
CA LEU A 46 12.93 1.80 -20.02
C LEU A 46 13.31 1.91 -21.49
N THR A 47 13.57 0.78 -22.14
CA THR A 47 13.86 0.69 -23.57
C THR A 47 12.84 -0.20 -24.28
N GLY A 48 12.76 -0.12 -25.61
CA GLY A 48 11.80 -0.90 -26.39
C GLY A 48 10.34 -0.51 -26.16
N GLU A 49 9.42 -1.40 -26.54
CA GLU A 49 7.96 -1.23 -26.42
C GLU A 49 7.30 -2.54 -25.97
N LEU A 50 6.19 -2.45 -25.25
CA LEU A 50 5.41 -3.62 -24.84
C LEU A 50 4.82 -4.34 -26.05
N ARG A 51 4.98 -5.67 -26.11
CA ARG A 51 4.35 -6.50 -27.13
C ARG A 51 2.84 -6.64 -26.89
N PRO A 52 2.02 -6.83 -27.94
CA PRO A 52 0.61 -7.17 -27.75
C PRO A 52 0.43 -8.37 -26.81
N GLY A 53 -0.52 -8.27 -25.88
CA GLY A 53 -0.76 -9.30 -24.85
C GLY A 53 0.14 -9.21 -23.62
N VAL A 54 1.14 -8.31 -23.61
CA VAL A 54 1.98 -7.99 -22.45
C VAL A 54 1.53 -6.63 -21.87
N ASN A 55 1.26 -6.57 -20.59
CA ASN A 55 0.75 -5.39 -19.89
C ASN A 55 1.88 -4.65 -19.15
N SER A 56 1.66 -3.41 -18.77
CA SER A 56 2.59 -2.65 -17.91
C SER A 56 2.78 -3.27 -16.51
N LYS A 57 1.90 -4.17 -16.11
CA LYS A 57 2.04 -4.92 -14.86
C LYS A 57 3.28 -5.82 -14.87
N GLU A 58 3.65 -6.34 -16.02
CA GLU A 58 4.88 -7.14 -16.16
C GLU A 58 6.13 -6.30 -15.89
N VAL A 59 6.09 -4.98 -16.14
CA VAL A 59 7.21 -4.07 -15.79
C VAL A 59 7.41 -4.04 -14.28
N ILE A 60 6.35 -3.82 -13.51
CA ILE A 60 6.45 -3.77 -12.05
C ILE A 60 6.66 -5.14 -11.42
N PHE A 61 6.19 -6.23 -12.04
CA PHE A 61 6.53 -7.58 -11.64
C PHE A 61 8.02 -7.87 -11.83
N GLU A 62 8.61 -7.44 -12.95
CA GLU A 62 10.05 -7.55 -13.18
C GLU A 62 10.85 -6.72 -12.16
N MET A 63 10.37 -5.53 -11.81
CA MET A 63 10.95 -4.74 -10.72
C MET A 63 10.89 -5.50 -9.38
N LEU A 64 9.73 -6.04 -9.00
CA LEU A 64 9.56 -6.81 -7.78
C LEU A 64 10.47 -8.05 -7.75
N ARG A 65 10.63 -8.74 -8.87
CA ARG A 65 11.53 -9.89 -9.01
C ARG A 65 13.01 -9.51 -8.76
N ARG A 66 13.44 -8.31 -9.21
CA ARG A 66 14.83 -7.83 -9.05
C ARG A 66 15.11 -7.23 -7.68
N VAL A 67 14.21 -6.39 -7.16
CA VAL A 67 14.47 -5.62 -5.94
C VAL A 67 13.76 -6.16 -4.71
N THR A 68 12.81 -7.06 -4.87
CA THR A 68 11.96 -7.65 -3.82
C THR A 68 11.09 -6.62 -3.09
N ILE A 69 10.29 -7.10 -2.12
CA ILE A 69 9.46 -6.24 -1.25
C ILE A 69 10.25 -5.34 -0.28
N LYS A 70 11.57 -5.49 -0.21
CA LYS A 70 12.44 -4.75 0.73
C LYS A 70 13.36 -3.75 0.04
N GLY A 71 13.66 -3.94 -1.23
CA GLY A 71 14.70 -3.18 -1.93
C GLY A 71 14.34 -1.72 -2.23
N GLY A 72 13.06 -1.34 -2.07
CA GLY A 72 12.59 0.04 -2.25
C GLY A 72 12.70 0.93 -1.02
N LEU A 73 13.04 0.40 0.16
CA LEU A 73 13.08 1.19 1.38
C LEU A 73 14.06 2.36 1.27
N GLY A 74 13.56 3.58 1.49
CA GLY A 74 14.33 4.82 1.39
C GLY A 74 14.67 5.24 -0.05
N ASN A 75 14.08 4.62 -1.06
CA ASN A 75 14.29 4.94 -2.46
C ASN A 75 13.04 5.60 -3.09
N VAL A 76 13.28 6.43 -4.10
CA VAL A 76 12.33 6.86 -5.13
C VAL A 76 12.80 6.25 -6.44
N TYR A 77 11.89 5.64 -7.20
CA TYR A 77 12.19 5.13 -8.54
C TYR A 77 11.66 6.09 -9.59
N GLU A 78 12.57 6.62 -10.42
CA GLU A 78 12.23 7.47 -11.55
C GLU A 78 12.36 6.70 -12.86
N TYR A 79 11.22 6.50 -13.53
CA TYR A 79 11.11 5.74 -14.78
C TYR A 79 11.28 6.66 -15.98
N VAL A 80 12.36 6.49 -16.70
CA VAL A 80 12.76 7.34 -17.83
C VAL A 80 13.14 6.51 -19.06
N GLY A 81 13.62 7.15 -20.10
CA GLY A 81 14.11 6.51 -21.32
C GLY A 81 13.06 6.46 -22.45
N PRO A 82 13.46 5.95 -23.62
CA PRO A 82 12.58 5.92 -24.80
C PRO A 82 11.34 5.05 -24.59
N GLY A 83 11.45 3.93 -23.87
CA GLY A 83 10.32 3.06 -23.56
C GLY A 83 9.29 3.72 -22.63
N ALA A 84 9.71 4.62 -21.73
CA ALA A 84 8.76 5.33 -20.86
C ALA A 84 7.81 6.23 -21.66
N LYS A 85 8.27 6.78 -22.81
CA LYS A 85 7.47 7.62 -23.70
C LYS A 85 6.40 6.84 -24.48
N THR A 86 6.55 5.52 -24.61
CA THR A 86 5.56 4.65 -25.28
C THR A 86 4.40 4.27 -24.36
N LEU A 87 4.58 4.40 -23.05
CA LEU A 87 3.57 4.06 -22.05
C LEU A 87 2.58 5.20 -21.84
N GLU A 88 1.30 4.91 -22.04
CA GLU A 88 0.19 5.80 -21.69
C GLU A 88 0.07 5.97 -20.16
N VAL A 89 -0.61 7.02 -19.69
CA VAL A 89 -0.71 7.31 -18.26
C VAL A 89 -1.32 6.16 -17.47
N SER A 90 -2.36 5.49 -17.98
CA SER A 90 -2.95 4.32 -17.31
C SER A 90 -1.95 3.17 -17.10
N GLN A 91 -1.05 2.96 -18.06
CA GLN A 91 0.01 1.98 -17.95
C GLN A 91 1.08 2.38 -16.91
N ARG A 92 1.45 3.68 -16.89
CA ARG A 92 2.37 4.23 -15.85
C ARG A 92 1.77 4.13 -14.45
N VAL A 93 0.46 4.33 -14.34
CA VAL A 93 -0.30 4.17 -13.10
C VAL A 93 -0.10 2.79 -12.49
N THR A 94 -0.20 1.72 -13.26
CA THR A 94 0.01 0.35 -12.77
C THR A 94 1.40 0.18 -12.16
N ILE A 95 2.43 0.74 -12.83
CA ILE A 95 3.82 0.67 -12.37
C ILE A 95 4.02 1.46 -11.07
N THR A 96 3.58 2.72 -11.04
CA THR A 96 3.76 3.58 -9.84
C THR A 96 2.92 3.11 -8.66
N ASN A 97 1.73 2.58 -8.91
CA ASN A 97 0.86 1.98 -7.90
C ASN A 97 1.56 0.85 -7.16
N MET A 98 2.05 -0.15 -7.88
CA MET A 98 2.71 -1.31 -7.27
C MET A 98 4.14 -1.04 -6.80
N GLY A 99 4.72 0.12 -7.09
CA GLY A 99 5.96 0.58 -6.46
C GLY A 99 5.88 0.61 -4.93
N ALA A 100 4.67 0.82 -4.38
CA ALA A 100 4.43 0.69 -2.94
C ALA A 100 4.74 -0.71 -2.39
N GLU A 101 4.58 -1.76 -3.19
CA GLU A 101 4.83 -3.14 -2.78
C GLU A 101 6.33 -3.48 -2.69
N MET A 102 7.20 -2.69 -3.31
CA MET A 102 8.65 -2.76 -3.13
C MET A 102 9.12 -2.06 -1.83
N GLY A 103 8.21 -1.40 -1.10
CA GLY A 103 8.54 -0.55 0.05
C GLY A 103 9.10 0.82 -0.35
N ALA A 104 8.98 1.22 -1.62
CA ALA A 104 9.47 2.50 -2.11
C ALA A 104 8.76 3.70 -1.44
N THR A 105 9.48 4.80 -1.30
CA THR A 105 8.91 6.08 -0.86
C THR A 105 7.85 6.53 -1.85
N THR A 106 8.20 6.51 -3.15
CA THR A 106 7.29 6.72 -4.27
C THR A 106 7.95 6.22 -5.57
N SER A 107 7.16 6.24 -6.65
CA SER A 107 7.61 6.03 -8.02
C SER A 107 7.13 7.19 -8.87
N ILE A 108 7.89 7.63 -9.86
CA ILE A 108 7.56 8.80 -10.66
C ILE A 108 7.92 8.60 -12.13
N PHE A 109 7.10 9.13 -13.02
CA PHE A 109 7.37 9.31 -14.43
C PHE A 109 7.49 10.81 -14.75
N PRO A 110 8.20 11.21 -15.81
CA PRO A 110 8.18 12.58 -16.29
C PRO A 110 6.77 13.04 -16.68
N ALA A 111 6.45 14.30 -16.44
CA ALA A 111 5.26 14.92 -16.97
C ALA A 111 5.53 15.36 -18.42
N ASP A 112 5.37 14.43 -19.36
CA ASP A 112 5.62 14.57 -20.80
C ASP A 112 4.32 14.67 -21.62
N GLU A 113 4.41 14.50 -22.94
CA GLU A 113 3.26 14.57 -23.86
C GLU A 113 2.16 13.53 -23.53
N GLN A 114 2.49 12.36 -22.92
CA GLN A 114 1.47 11.40 -22.49
C GLN A 114 0.63 11.99 -21.35
N VAL A 115 1.26 12.71 -20.43
CA VAL A 115 0.56 13.40 -19.34
C VAL A 115 -0.30 14.54 -19.91
N ARG A 116 0.19 15.30 -20.89
CA ARG A 116 -0.61 16.32 -21.55
C ARG A 116 -1.88 15.75 -22.18
N LYS A 117 -1.77 14.62 -22.91
CA LYS A 117 -2.92 13.90 -23.48
C LYS A 117 -3.91 13.48 -22.41
N PHE A 118 -3.41 12.92 -21.31
CA PHE A 118 -4.26 12.54 -20.18
C PHE A 118 -4.97 13.73 -19.55
N MET A 119 -4.28 14.85 -19.31
CA MET A 119 -4.88 16.08 -18.79
C MET A 119 -5.95 16.63 -19.75
N ARG A 120 -5.69 16.59 -21.06
CA ARG A 120 -6.69 16.93 -22.09
C ARG A 120 -7.94 16.06 -21.97
N SER A 121 -7.77 14.75 -21.83
CA SER A 121 -8.90 13.83 -21.71
C SER A 121 -9.78 14.10 -20.48
N GLN A 122 -9.20 14.74 -19.46
CA GLN A 122 -9.89 15.17 -18.23
C GLN A 122 -10.37 16.63 -18.29
N GLY A 123 -10.26 17.31 -19.45
CA GLY A 123 -10.64 18.72 -19.62
C GLY A 123 -9.75 19.71 -18.85
N ARG A 124 -8.50 19.34 -18.56
CA ARG A 124 -7.55 20.10 -17.73
C ARG A 124 -6.20 20.32 -18.43
N GLU A 125 -6.17 20.38 -19.76
CA GLU A 125 -4.92 20.53 -20.51
C GLU A 125 -4.20 21.87 -20.20
N ASP A 126 -4.95 22.90 -19.90
CA ASP A 126 -4.44 24.22 -19.50
C ASP A 126 -3.70 24.23 -18.16
N GLU A 127 -3.89 23.20 -17.33
CA GLU A 127 -3.15 23.01 -16.09
C GLU A 127 -1.85 22.17 -16.28
N PHE A 128 -1.58 21.69 -17.50
CA PHE A 128 -0.39 20.91 -17.77
C PHE A 128 0.88 21.74 -17.64
N VAL A 129 1.84 21.20 -16.88
CA VAL A 129 3.20 21.73 -16.78
C VAL A 129 4.16 20.60 -17.12
N GLU A 130 4.99 20.81 -18.14
CA GLU A 130 6.04 19.85 -18.50
C GLU A 130 7.09 19.79 -17.39
N MET A 131 7.40 18.59 -16.92
CA MET A 131 8.46 18.33 -15.93
C MET A 131 9.26 17.12 -16.38
N LEU A 132 10.47 17.36 -16.83
CA LEU A 132 11.42 16.35 -17.29
C LEU A 132 12.62 16.35 -16.35
N PRO A 133 13.39 15.25 -16.28
CA PRO A 133 14.67 15.27 -15.60
C PRO A 133 15.60 16.32 -16.21
N ASP A 134 16.36 17.01 -15.37
CA ASP A 134 17.36 17.97 -15.81
C ASP A 134 18.47 17.28 -16.62
N GLU A 135 19.02 17.97 -17.61
CA GLU A 135 20.15 17.46 -18.38
C GLU A 135 21.38 17.31 -17.46
N GLY A 136 21.97 16.09 -17.45
CA GLY A 136 23.13 15.80 -16.62
C GLY A 136 22.82 15.56 -15.14
N CYS A 137 21.55 15.36 -14.76
CA CYS A 137 21.20 14.97 -13.39
C CYS A 137 21.87 13.64 -12.99
N GLU A 138 22.28 13.55 -11.74
CA GLU A 138 22.91 12.37 -11.15
C GLU A 138 21.90 11.56 -10.34
N TYR A 139 22.03 10.23 -10.36
CA TYR A 139 21.21 9.28 -9.63
C TYR A 139 22.04 8.47 -8.64
N ASP A 140 21.42 8.05 -7.54
CA ASP A 140 22.06 7.18 -6.54
C ASP A 140 22.22 5.72 -7.02
N GLY A 141 21.57 5.37 -8.11
CA GLY A 141 21.65 4.06 -8.76
C GLY A 141 20.89 4.03 -10.07
N GLU A 142 21.14 3.02 -10.89
CA GLU A 142 20.53 2.86 -12.21
C GLU A 142 20.20 1.40 -12.48
N MET A 143 19.12 1.15 -13.20
CA MET A 143 18.76 -0.15 -13.77
C MET A 143 18.06 0.05 -15.12
N GLU A 144 18.05 -1.01 -15.93
CA GLU A 144 17.43 -1.01 -17.25
C GLU A 144 16.41 -2.15 -17.36
N ILE A 145 15.30 -1.87 -18.03
CA ILE A 145 14.29 -2.87 -18.44
C ILE A 145 13.97 -2.66 -19.91
N ASN A 146 14.17 -3.70 -20.72
CA ASN A 146 13.73 -3.72 -22.09
C ASN A 146 12.28 -4.24 -22.16
N LEU A 147 11.34 -3.36 -22.47
CA LEU A 147 9.91 -3.68 -22.54
C LEU A 147 9.61 -4.77 -23.58
N SER A 148 10.40 -4.85 -24.66
CA SER A 148 10.19 -5.83 -25.74
C SER A 148 10.59 -7.27 -25.34
N GLU A 149 11.35 -7.43 -24.27
CA GLU A 149 11.77 -8.76 -23.76
C GLU A 149 10.84 -9.30 -22.67
N LEU A 150 9.92 -8.47 -22.16
CA LEU A 150 8.97 -8.91 -21.15
C LEU A 150 7.97 -9.92 -21.73
N GLU A 151 7.60 -10.88 -20.91
CA GLU A 151 6.58 -11.89 -21.18
C GLU A 151 5.50 -11.87 -20.09
N PRO A 152 4.34 -12.52 -20.28
CA PRO A 152 3.32 -12.60 -19.25
C PRO A 152 3.86 -13.26 -17.97
N LEU A 153 3.78 -12.52 -16.85
CA LEU A 153 4.27 -12.91 -15.54
C LEU A 153 3.13 -13.16 -14.56
N ILE A 154 3.42 -13.93 -13.52
CA ILE A 154 2.50 -14.23 -12.43
C ILE A 154 3.22 -14.13 -11.08
N ALA A 155 2.62 -13.39 -10.13
CA ALA A 155 3.09 -13.40 -8.75
C ALA A 155 2.39 -14.52 -7.97
N CYS A 156 3.16 -15.49 -7.52
CA CYS A 156 2.69 -16.64 -6.77
C CYS A 156 2.41 -16.32 -5.29
N PRO A 157 1.57 -17.09 -4.59
CA PRO A 157 1.34 -16.92 -3.15
C PRO A 157 2.64 -17.05 -2.33
N HIS A 158 2.84 -16.29 -1.23
CA HIS A 158 1.92 -15.29 -0.64
C HIS A 158 2.61 -13.92 -0.58
N GLN A 159 3.44 -13.60 -1.58
CA GLN A 159 4.17 -12.34 -1.67
C GLN A 159 4.15 -11.83 -3.11
N PRO A 160 4.03 -10.51 -3.34
CA PRO A 160 3.94 -9.95 -4.68
C PRO A 160 5.27 -9.99 -5.47
N ASP A 161 6.39 -10.27 -4.81
CA ASP A 161 7.72 -10.44 -5.41
C ASP A 161 8.06 -11.91 -5.78
N ASN A 162 7.18 -12.85 -5.44
CA ASN A 162 7.33 -14.26 -5.87
C ASN A 162 6.86 -14.43 -7.33
N VAL A 163 7.59 -13.79 -8.25
CA VAL A 163 7.23 -13.65 -9.66
C VAL A 163 7.97 -14.64 -10.53
N ILE A 164 7.21 -15.33 -11.39
CA ILE A 164 7.72 -16.25 -12.44
C ILE A 164 6.95 -16.03 -13.74
N PRO A 165 7.45 -16.50 -14.90
CA PRO A 165 6.67 -16.59 -16.14
C PRO A 165 5.41 -17.46 -15.96
N ILE A 166 4.29 -17.05 -16.57
CA ILE A 166 3.04 -17.86 -16.53
C ILE A 166 3.27 -19.24 -17.17
N SER A 167 4.17 -19.34 -18.13
CA SER A 167 4.56 -20.59 -18.79
C SER A 167 5.21 -21.61 -17.85
N GLU A 168 5.82 -21.14 -16.77
CA GLU A 168 6.55 -21.97 -15.80
C GLU A 168 5.68 -22.35 -14.56
N VAL A 169 4.52 -21.71 -14.39
CA VAL A 169 3.67 -21.99 -13.22
C VAL A 169 2.99 -23.35 -13.35
N GLU A 170 2.95 -24.10 -12.24
CA GLU A 170 2.19 -25.35 -12.17
C GLU A 170 0.70 -25.12 -12.47
N LYS A 171 0.17 -25.75 -13.50
CA LYS A 171 -1.25 -25.61 -13.86
C LYS A 171 -2.15 -26.19 -12.76
N LYS A 172 -3.01 -25.34 -12.22
CA LYS A 172 -3.99 -25.69 -11.17
C LYS A 172 -5.38 -25.24 -11.60
N PRO A 173 -6.45 -25.95 -11.20
CA PRO A 173 -7.81 -25.46 -11.36
C PRO A 173 -8.01 -24.15 -10.61
N VAL A 174 -8.45 -23.10 -11.30
CA VAL A 174 -8.79 -21.81 -10.74
C VAL A 174 -10.29 -21.78 -10.44
N GLN A 175 -10.68 -21.34 -9.25
CA GLN A 175 -12.09 -21.23 -8.86
C GLN A 175 -12.60 -19.79 -8.89
N GLN A 176 -11.69 -18.81 -8.87
CA GLN A 176 -12.09 -17.42 -8.78
C GLN A 176 -11.15 -16.51 -9.56
N VAL A 177 -11.74 -15.59 -10.32
CA VAL A 177 -11.00 -14.53 -11.02
C VAL A 177 -11.60 -13.17 -10.64
N PHE A 178 -10.73 -12.19 -10.36
CA PHE A 178 -11.10 -10.80 -10.15
C PHE A 178 -10.29 -9.89 -11.08
N ILE A 179 -10.99 -9.13 -11.92
CA ILE A 179 -10.42 -8.12 -12.82
C ILE A 179 -10.77 -6.74 -12.27
N GLY A 180 -9.77 -5.91 -11.96
CA GLY A 180 -10.03 -4.60 -11.38
C GLY A 180 -9.00 -4.15 -10.36
N SER A 181 -9.42 -3.40 -9.37
CA SER A 181 -8.65 -2.70 -8.31
C SER A 181 -8.03 -1.38 -8.78
N CYS A 182 -7.45 -0.61 -7.84
CA CYS A 182 -6.73 0.63 -8.17
C CYS A 182 -5.50 0.41 -9.09
N THR A 183 -5.06 -0.83 -9.26
CA THR A 183 -3.90 -1.20 -10.08
C THR A 183 -4.26 -1.35 -11.55
N ASN A 184 -5.29 -2.14 -11.85
CA ASN A 184 -5.67 -2.52 -13.22
C ASN A 184 -7.20 -2.44 -13.41
N ALA A 185 -7.74 -1.25 -13.42
CA ALA A 185 -9.15 -1.00 -13.72
C ALA A 185 -9.35 0.25 -14.59
N SER A 186 -8.31 0.63 -15.37
CA SER A 186 -8.41 1.68 -16.38
C SER A 186 -9.36 1.27 -17.51
N TYR A 187 -9.72 2.23 -18.35
CA TYR A 187 -10.52 1.94 -19.53
C TYR A 187 -9.83 0.89 -20.42
N SER A 188 -8.54 1.09 -20.71
CA SER A 188 -7.78 0.16 -21.56
C SER A 188 -7.60 -1.22 -20.95
N ASP A 189 -7.39 -1.34 -19.63
CA ASP A 189 -7.29 -2.62 -18.94
C ASP A 189 -8.56 -3.45 -19.11
N ILE A 190 -9.72 -2.83 -18.84
CA ILE A 190 -11.01 -3.55 -18.88
C ILE A 190 -11.44 -3.82 -20.33
N ALA A 191 -11.19 -2.89 -21.25
CA ALA A 191 -11.49 -3.09 -22.68
C ALA A 191 -10.66 -4.24 -23.29
N LYS A 192 -9.36 -4.34 -22.96
CA LYS A 192 -8.51 -5.44 -23.38
C LYS A 192 -8.99 -6.78 -22.81
N ALA A 193 -9.33 -6.83 -21.52
CA ALA A 193 -9.90 -8.02 -20.90
C ALA A 193 -11.21 -8.44 -21.60
N ALA A 194 -12.07 -7.48 -21.95
CA ALA A 194 -13.32 -7.74 -22.70
C ALA A 194 -13.05 -8.31 -24.09
N LEU A 195 -12.05 -7.78 -24.82
CA LEU A 195 -11.67 -8.33 -26.13
C LEU A 195 -11.13 -9.76 -26.03
N VAL A 196 -10.34 -10.09 -25.01
CA VAL A 196 -9.90 -11.47 -24.77
C VAL A 196 -11.09 -12.40 -24.54
N MET A 197 -12.14 -11.91 -23.85
CA MET A 197 -13.33 -12.70 -23.52
C MET A 197 -14.39 -12.71 -24.64
N GLN A 198 -14.23 -11.91 -25.70
CA GLN A 198 -15.21 -11.80 -26.77
C GLN A 198 -15.49 -13.15 -27.45
N GLY A 199 -16.75 -13.58 -27.43
CA GLY A 199 -17.18 -14.86 -28.01
C GLY A 199 -16.86 -16.10 -27.18
N HIS A 200 -16.33 -15.90 -25.96
CA HIS A 200 -16.05 -16.95 -24.99
C HIS A 200 -16.92 -16.82 -23.75
N HIS A 201 -16.97 -17.88 -22.95
CA HIS A 201 -17.63 -17.85 -21.63
C HIS A 201 -16.63 -18.19 -20.53
N VAL A 202 -16.89 -17.66 -19.34
CA VAL A 202 -16.19 -18.07 -18.12
C VAL A 202 -16.37 -19.56 -17.89
N ALA A 203 -15.29 -20.28 -17.57
CA ALA A 203 -15.34 -21.71 -17.28
C ALA A 203 -16.33 -22.03 -16.15
N GLU A 204 -17.02 -23.16 -16.24
CA GLU A 204 -18.09 -23.55 -15.29
C GLU A 204 -17.65 -23.58 -13.82
N ASN A 205 -16.37 -23.88 -13.57
CA ASN A 205 -15.79 -23.92 -12.23
C ASN A 205 -15.28 -22.55 -11.73
N VAL A 206 -15.38 -21.48 -12.53
CA VAL A 206 -14.81 -20.16 -12.20
C VAL A 206 -15.90 -19.14 -11.87
N SER A 207 -15.76 -18.45 -10.75
CA SER A 207 -16.51 -17.24 -10.45
C SER A 207 -15.68 -16.03 -10.88
N CYS A 208 -16.06 -15.35 -11.96
CA CYS A 208 -15.37 -14.17 -12.45
C CYS A 208 -16.11 -12.89 -12.08
N THR A 209 -15.39 -11.89 -11.54
CA THR A 209 -15.92 -10.57 -11.21
C THR A 209 -15.04 -9.46 -11.78
N CYS A 210 -15.68 -8.32 -12.06
CA CYS A 210 -15.01 -7.10 -12.51
C CYS A 210 -15.43 -5.90 -11.65
N ALA A 211 -14.46 -5.07 -11.23
CA ALA A 211 -14.69 -3.79 -10.59
C ALA A 211 -13.90 -2.70 -11.31
N VAL A 212 -14.60 -1.73 -11.87
CA VAL A 212 -14.03 -0.61 -12.62
C VAL A 212 -13.54 0.48 -11.67
N SER A 213 -12.55 1.28 -12.06
CA SER A 213 -11.95 2.27 -11.15
C SER A 213 -12.81 3.50 -10.93
N THR A 214 -13.57 3.97 -11.94
CA THR A 214 -14.40 5.18 -11.85
C THR A 214 -15.74 5.05 -12.56
N LYS A 215 -16.72 5.86 -12.13
CA LYS A 215 -18.01 6.00 -12.80
C LYS A 215 -17.87 6.45 -14.27
N GLN A 216 -16.91 7.31 -14.57
CA GLN A 216 -16.63 7.80 -15.93
C GLN A 216 -16.21 6.65 -16.85
N ILE A 217 -15.26 5.84 -16.39
CA ILE A 217 -14.76 4.69 -17.13
C ILE A 217 -15.88 3.66 -17.33
N TYR A 218 -16.66 3.36 -16.27
CA TYR A 218 -17.75 2.40 -16.39
C TYR A 218 -18.79 2.84 -17.43
N ARG A 219 -19.16 4.13 -17.43
CA ARG A 219 -20.07 4.68 -18.46
C ARG A 219 -19.49 4.49 -19.86
N LYS A 220 -18.20 4.78 -20.05
CA LYS A 220 -17.59 4.67 -21.38
C LYS A 220 -17.48 3.22 -21.85
N LEU A 221 -17.17 2.29 -20.96
CA LEU A 221 -17.17 0.85 -21.28
C LEU A 221 -18.57 0.35 -21.69
N MET A 222 -19.65 0.90 -21.10
CA MET A 222 -21.02 0.60 -21.54
C MET A 222 -21.31 1.19 -22.92
N GLU A 223 -20.93 2.45 -23.17
CA GLU A 223 -21.12 3.14 -24.45
C GLU A 223 -20.41 2.44 -25.60
N ASP A 224 -19.22 1.89 -25.35
CA ASP A 224 -18.39 1.21 -26.37
C ASP A 224 -18.66 -0.30 -26.47
N GLY A 225 -19.60 -0.84 -25.66
CA GLY A 225 -20.01 -2.25 -25.71
C GLY A 225 -19.11 -3.23 -24.95
N TYR A 226 -17.99 -2.79 -24.36
CA TYR A 226 -17.08 -3.68 -23.62
C TYR A 226 -17.72 -4.26 -22.35
N ALA A 227 -18.58 -3.48 -21.68
CA ALA A 227 -19.31 -3.99 -20.52
C ALA A 227 -20.28 -5.11 -20.91
N GLU A 228 -20.95 -5.00 -22.09
CA GLU A 228 -21.83 -6.03 -22.65
C GLU A 228 -21.04 -7.31 -22.95
N MET A 229 -19.86 -7.20 -23.62
CA MET A 229 -19.01 -8.36 -23.90
C MET A 229 -18.64 -9.14 -22.63
N LEU A 230 -18.31 -8.44 -21.54
CA LEU A 230 -17.99 -9.07 -20.25
C LEU A 230 -19.21 -9.73 -19.60
N LEU A 231 -20.38 -9.10 -19.67
CA LEU A 231 -21.65 -9.67 -19.19
C LEU A 231 -22.03 -10.94 -19.95
N ASP A 232 -21.92 -10.92 -21.27
CA ASP A 232 -22.18 -12.07 -22.14
C ASP A 232 -21.24 -13.22 -21.85
N ALA A 233 -19.97 -12.91 -21.53
CA ALA A 233 -19.00 -13.91 -21.10
C ALA A 233 -19.30 -14.50 -19.70
N GLY A 234 -20.24 -13.94 -18.93
CA GLY A 234 -20.60 -14.40 -17.58
C GLY A 234 -19.83 -13.71 -16.45
N VAL A 235 -19.20 -12.56 -16.72
CA VAL A 235 -18.53 -11.75 -15.68
C VAL A 235 -19.57 -10.95 -14.89
N ARG A 236 -19.46 -10.98 -13.57
CA ARG A 236 -20.28 -10.20 -12.66
C ARG A 236 -19.62 -8.87 -12.33
N PHE A 237 -20.27 -7.75 -12.64
CA PHE A 237 -19.80 -6.43 -12.21
C PHE A 237 -20.06 -6.19 -10.73
N LEU A 238 -19.10 -5.55 -10.08
CA LEU A 238 -19.14 -5.10 -8.69
C LEU A 238 -19.14 -3.57 -8.63
N GLU A 239 -19.36 -3.03 -7.44
CA GLU A 239 -19.26 -1.60 -7.18
C GLU A 239 -17.87 -1.04 -7.48
N VAL A 240 -17.84 0.26 -7.83
CA VAL A 240 -16.59 1.03 -8.02
C VAL A 240 -15.92 1.25 -6.65
N ALA A 241 -15.19 0.25 -6.19
CA ALA A 241 -14.53 0.21 -4.89
C ALA A 241 -13.37 -0.80 -4.89
N CYS A 242 -12.63 -0.88 -3.79
CA CYS A 242 -11.58 -1.89 -3.60
C CYS A 242 -12.13 -3.33 -3.68
N GLY A 243 -13.36 -3.54 -3.22
CA GLY A 243 -14.11 -4.79 -3.36
C GLY A 243 -13.30 -6.05 -2.99
N PRO A 244 -13.17 -6.99 -3.93
CA PRO A 244 -12.47 -8.25 -3.71
C PRO A 244 -11.00 -8.12 -3.31
N CYS A 245 -10.33 -6.99 -3.59
CA CYS A 245 -8.95 -6.74 -3.11
C CYS A 245 -8.81 -6.93 -1.59
N CYS A 246 -9.89 -6.67 -0.83
CA CYS A 246 -9.99 -6.90 0.62
C CYS A 246 -11.17 -7.81 1.00
N ALA A 247 -11.52 -8.77 0.16
CA ALA A 247 -12.56 -9.78 0.42
C ALA A 247 -14.01 -9.27 0.50
N ILE A 248 -14.30 -8.08 -0.04
CA ILE A 248 -15.65 -7.52 -0.08
C ILE A 248 -16.29 -7.85 -1.44
N GLY A 249 -17.47 -8.47 -1.44
CA GLY A 249 -18.21 -8.85 -2.65
C GLY A 249 -17.75 -10.15 -3.31
N GLN A 250 -16.51 -10.60 -3.10
CA GLN A 250 -15.99 -11.89 -3.53
C GLN A 250 -14.81 -12.33 -2.64
N SER A 251 -14.90 -13.51 -2.04
CA SER A 251 -13.85 -14.13 -1.23
C SER A 251 -13.64 -15.58 -1.67
N PRO A 252 -12.39 -16.09 -1.74
CA PRO A 252 -12.12 -17.45 -2.17
C PRO A 252 -12.56 -18.49 -1.15
N ALA A 253 -12.89 -19.68 -1.65
CA ALA A 253 -13.18 -20.84 -0.82
C ALA A 253 -11.95 -21.31 -0.03
N THR A 254 -12.18 -22.18 0.97
CA THR A 254 -11.12 -22.85 1.70
C THR A 254 -10.23 -23.66 0.74
N LYS A 255 -8.92 -23.42 0.78
CA LYS A 255 -7.92 -24.00 -0.14
C LYS A 255 -8.18 -23.70 -1.63
N GLY A 256 -9.03 -22.69 -1.93
CA GLY A 256 -9.32 -22.30 -3.30
C GLY A 256 -8.16 -21.52 -3.94
N VAL A 257 -8.02 -21.67 -5.26
CA VAL A 257 -7.08 -20.91 -6.08
C VAL A 257 -7.82 -19.73 -6.69
N ALA A 258 -7.32 -18.51 -6.44
CA ALA A 258 -7.88 -17.29 -6.99
C ALA A 258 -6.83 -16.48 -7.75
N VAL A 259 -7.21 -15.97 -8.93
CA VAL A 259 -6.38 -15.10 -9.77
C VAL A 259 -6.94 -13.69 -9.74
N ARG A 260 -6.08 -12.69 -9.59
CA ARG A 260 -6.48 -11.29 -9.41
C ARG A 260 -5.57 -10.32 -10.12
N THR A 261 -6.14 -9.22 -10.55
CA THR A 261 -5.36 -8.10 -11.09
C THR A 261 -5.03 -7.05 -10.03
N SER A 262 -5.33 -7.32 -8.76
CA SER A 262 -4.96 -6.46 -7.64
C SER A 262 -3.45 -6.46 -7.37
N ASN A 263 -3.03 -5.70 -6.37
CA ASN A 263 -1.62 -5.45 -6.07
C ASN A 263 -1.03 -6.30 -4.93
N ARG A 264 -1.87 -7.02 -4.15
CA ARG A 264 -1.44 -7.77 -2.97
C ARG A 264 -2.02 -9.18 -2.94
N ASN A 265 -1.19 -10.14 -2.59
CA ASN A 265 -1.54 -11.55 -2.42
C ASN A 265 -1.10 -12.12 -1.07
N PHE A 266 -0.89 -11.28 -0.06
CA PHE A 266 -0.53 -11.72 1.29
C PHE A 266 -1.52 -12.75 1.82
N LYS A 267 -1.03 -13.67 2.64
CA LYS A 267 -1.85 -14.72 3.25
C LYS A 267 -3.06 -14.12 3.97
N GLY A 268 -4.25 -14.56 3.60
CA GLY A 268 -5.51 -14.07 4.18
C GLY A 268 -5.98 -12.70 3.68
N ARG A 269 -5.25 -12.01 2.78
CA ARG A 269 -5.64 -10.71 2.24
C ARG A 269 -7.00 -10.74 1.57
N ALA A 270 -7.32 -11.83 0.87
CA ALA A 270 -8.60 -12.02 0.20
C ALA A 270 -9.69 -12.64 1.09
N GLY A 271 -9.50 -12.66 2.42
CA GLY A 271 -10.44 -13.15 3.42
C GLY A 271 -10.07 -14.53 3.96
N ASN A 272 -9.85 -15.53 3.10
CA ASN A 272 -9.53 -16.89 3.54
C ASN A 272 -8.01 -17.14 3.60
N PRO A 273 -7.42 -17.42 4.78
CA PRO A 273 -5.98 -17.59 4.91
C PRO A 273 -5.43 -18.91 4.33
N THR A 274 -6.31 -19.84 3.94
CA THR A 274 -5.92 -21.11 3.32
C THR A 274 -5.96 -21.05 1.80
N ALA A 275 -6.48 -19.97 1.21
CA ALA A 275 -6.56 -19.78 -0.23
C ALA A 275 -5.23 -19.33 -0.82
N GLU A 276 -4.95 -19.79 -2.03
CA GLU A 276 -3.80 -19.38 -2.83
C GLU A 276 -4.20 -18.23 -3.76
N ILE A 277 -3.60 -17.05 -3.55
CA ILE A 277 -3.89 -15.86 -4.35
C ILE A 277 -2.72 -15.58 -5.29
N TYR A 278 -3.01 -15.59 -6.58
CA TYR A 278 -2.07 -15.26 -7.64
C TYR A 278 -2.40 -13.89 -8.23
N LEU A 279 -1.38 -13.11 -8.60
CA LEU A 279 -1.56 -11.83 -9.28
C LEU A 279 -1.09 -11.93 -10.72
N VAL A 280 -1.90 -11.41 -11.64
CA VAL A 280 -1.62 -11.38 -13.08
C VAL A 280 -2.12 -10.07 -13.71
N SER A 281 -1.80 -9.81 -14.97
CA SER A 281 -2.39 -8.74 -15.79
C SER A 281 -3.87 -9.01 -16.14
N PRO A 282 -4.63 -7.98 -16.56
CA PRO A 282 -6.03 -8.10 -16.96
C PRO A 282 -6.23 -9.11 -18.11
N GLU A 283 -5.33 -9.08 -19.09
CA GLU A 283 -5.36 -9.96 -20.24
C GLU A 283 -5.20 -11.44 -19.83
N SER A 284 -4.23 -11.71 -18.94
CA SER A 284 -4.00 -13.06 -18.42
C SER A 284 -5.11 -13.50 -17.46
N ALA A 285 -5.71 -12.57 -16.71
CA ALA A 285 -6.87 -12.87 -15.85
C ALA A 285 -8.09 -13.28 -16.69
N ALA A 286 -8.37 -12.56 -17.78
CA ALA A 286 -9.45 -12.88 -18.72
C ALA A 286 -9.25 -14.25 -19.36
N ALA A 287 -8.04 -14.54 -19.87
CA ALA A 287 -7.69 -15.84 -20.43
C ALA A 287 -7.85 -16.97 -19.40
N THR A 288 -7.37 -16.76 -18.19
CA THR A 288 -7.51 -17.71 -17.07
C THR A 288 -8.97 -17.98 -16.72
N ALA A 289 -9.83 -16.95 -16.78
CA ALA A 289 -11.27 -17.10 -16.53
C ALA A 289 -11.97 -17.98 -17.58
N ILE A 290 -11.53 -17.92 -18.84
CA ILE A 290 -12.08 -18.73 -19.94
C ILE A 290 -11.63 -20.19 -19.79
N VAL A 291 -10.34 -20.43 -19.52
CA VAL A 291 -9.77 -21.79 -19.52
C VAL A 291 -10.01 -22.52 -18.20
N GLY A 292 -10.17 -21.78 -17.09
CA GLY A 292 -10.29 -22.36 -15.75
C GLY A 292 -8.96 -22.82 -15.14
N THR A 293 -7.83 -22.47 -15.77
CA THR A 293 -6.46 -22.63 -15.27
C THR A 293 -5.60 -21.49 -15.80
N PHE A 294 -4.37 -21.31 -15.27
CA PHE A 294 -3.49 -20.22 -15.69
C PHE A 294 -3.26 -20.22 -17.21
N ALA A 295 -3.53 -19.08 -17.86
CA ALA A 295 -3.42 -18.92 -19.31
C ALA A 295 -3.05 -17.48 -19.68
N THR A 296 -2.52 -17.29 -20.90
CA THR A 296 -2.19 -16.00 -21.48
C THR A 296 -3.21 -15.59 -22.54
N ALA A 297 -3.29 -14.29 -22.84
CA ALA A 297 -4.16 -13.80 -23.92
C ALA A 297 -3.77 -14.39 -25.28
N GLU A 298 -2.49 -14.64 -25.53
CA GLU A 298 -2.00 -15.23 -26.78
C GLU A 298 -2.51 -16.67 -26.97
N GLU A 299 -2.61 -17.46 -25.88
CA GLU A 299 -3.18 -18.82 -25.92
C GLU A 299 -4.65 -18.82 -26.34
N ILE A 300 -5.41 -17.75 -26.07
CA ILE A 300 -6.83 -17.63 -26.44
C ILE A 300 -7.00 -17.02 -27.83
N MET A 301 -6.31 -15.91 -28.09
CA MET A 301 -6.53 -15.07 -29.27
C MET A 301 -5.64 -15.46 -30.48
N GLY A 302 -4.54 -16.19 -30.23
CA GLY A 302 -3.55 -16.47 -31.26
C GLY A 302 -3.03 -15.19 -31.92
N GLU A 303 -3.08 -15.10 -33.24
CA GLU A 303 -2.63 -13.91 -33.99
C GLU A 303 -3.48 -12.65 -33.73
N ASP A 304 -4.72 -12.81 -33.29
CA ASP A 304 -5.64 -11.71 -32.97
C ASP A 304 -5.23 -10.94 -31.70
N VAL A 305 -4.26 -11.45 -30.93
CA VAL A 305 -3.67 -10.73 -29.79
C VAL A 305 -3.18 -9.33 -30.19
N LYS A 306 -2.83 -9.13 -31.45
CA LYS A 306 -2.42 -7.80 -32.00
C LYS A 306 -3.52 -6.75 -31.87
N LYS A 307 -4.80 -7.13 -31.85
CA LYS A 307 -5.95 -6.22 -31.67
C LYS A 307 -5.92 -5.53 -30.30
N LEU A 308 -5.30 -6.13 -29.29
CA LEU A 308 -5.14 -5.51 -27.97
C LEU A 308 -4.31 -4.22 -28.03
N ALA A 309 -3.39 -4.09 -28.98
CA ALA A 309 -2.59 -2.90 -29.18
C ALA A 309 -3.38 -1.70 -29.80
N GLU A 310 -4.56 -1.99 -30.37
CA GLU A 310 -5.44 -0.95 -30.93
C GLU A 310 -6.23 -0.20 -29.85
N ILE A 311 -6.39 -0.81 -28.66
CA ILE A 311 -7.03 -0.18 -27.52
C ILE A 311 -6.09 0.89 -26.93
N LYS A 312 -6.52 2.13 -26.99
CA LYS A 312 -5.79 3.31 -26.48
C LYS A 312 -6.58 4.02 -25.40
N GLU A 313 -5.89 4.88 -24.63
CA GLU A 313 -6.57 5.82 -23.74
C GLU A 313 -7.55 6.70 -24.52
N LEU A 314 -8.59 7.13 -23.84
CA LEU A 314 -9.62 7.98 -24.41
C LEU A 314 -9.11 9.40 -24.62
N GLU A 315 -9.49 10.00 -25.74
CA GLU A 315 -9.20 11.41 -26.01
C GLU A 315 -9.97 12.36 -25.09
N MET A 316 -11.16 11.96 -24.64
CA MET A 316 -12.03 12.76 -23.77
C MET A 316 -12.95 11.89 -22.92
N PHE A 317 -13.03 12.20 -21.64
CA PHE A 317 -14.03 11.66 -20.73
C PHE A 317 -15.22 12.60 -20.57
N LYS A 318 -16.40 12.05 -20.31
CA LYS A 318 -17.55 12.85 -19.87
C LYS A 318 -17.38 13.17 -18.39
N ILE A 319 -16.91 14.37 -18.10
CA ILE A 319 -16.72 14.86 -16.74
C ILE A 319 -18.08 15.08 -16.06
N ASP A 320 -18.25 14.58 -14.84
CA ASP A 320 -19.46 14.73 -14.04
C ASP A 320 -19.08 14.92 -12.56
N ASP A 321 -18.98 16.17 -12.15
CA ASP A 321 -18.63 16.59 -10.79
C ASP A 321 -19.86 16.82 -9.90
N SER A 322 -21.04 16.41 -10.34
CA SER A 322 -22.32 16.65 -9.64
C SER A 322 -22.39 16.06 -8.23
N MET A 323 -21.56 15.05 -7.94
CA MET A 323 -21.48 14.40 -6.63
C MET A 323 -20.38 14.97 -5.73
N ILE A 324 -19.60 15.95 -6.20
CA ILE A 324 -18.56 16.60 -5.38
C ILE A 324 -19.22 17.63 -4.48
N ILE A 325 -19.16 17.39 -3.17
CA ILE A 325 -19.63 18.32 -2.15
C ILE A 325 -18.51 19.33 -1.87
N LYS A 326 -18.73 20.58 -2.22
CA LYS A 326 -17.76 21.66 -1.96
C LYS A 326 -17.71 21.98 -0.46
N PRO A 327 -16.55 22.42 0.07
CA PRO A 327 -16.45 22.89 1.45
C PRO A 327 -17.38 24.10 1.65
N LEU A 328 -17.97 24.18 2.84
CA LEU A 328 -18.75 25.36 3.22
C LEU A 328 -17.87 26.61 3.36
N PRO A 329 -18.42 27.81 3.13
CA PRO A 329 -17.75 29.04 3.52
C PRO A 329 -17.33 29.01 5.02
N PRO A 330 -16.19 29.64 5.40
CA PRO A 330 -15.66 29.53 6.77
C PRO A 330 -16.66 29.93 7.88
N GLU A 331 -17.52 30.90 7.63
CA GLU A 331 -18.52 31.34 8.63
C GLU A 331 -19.64 30.30 8.81
N GLU A 332 -20.13 29.72 7.72
CA GLU A 332 -21.14 28.66 7.79
C GLU A 332 -20.57 27.39 8.41
N ALA A 333 -19.28 27.07 8.12
CA ALA A 333 -18.61 25.88 8.66
C ALA A 333 -18.49 25.91 10.20
N LYS A 334 -18.41 27.10 10.81
CA LYS A 334 -18.36 27.26 12.27
C LYS A 334 -19.66 26.82 12.97
N GLU A 335 -20.80 26.93 12.30
CA GLU A 335 -22.11 26.60 12.82
C GLU A 335 -22.47 25.10 12.63
N VAL A 336 -21.63 24.34 11.94
CA VAL A 336 -21.90 22.92 11.68
C VAL A 336 -21.65 22.08 12.92
N GLU A 337 -22.69 21.39 13.38
CA GLU A 337 -22.60 20.42 14.47
C GLU A 337 -21.84 19.17 14.00
N ILE A 338 -20.79 18.78 14.73
CA ILE A 338 -20.07 17.54 14.47
C ILE A 338 -20.88 16.35 15.01
N ARG A 339 -21.51 15.61 14.11
CA ARG A 339 -22.27 14.41 14.47
C ARG A 339 -21.35 13.19 14.51
N ARG A 340 -21.30 12.53 15.66
CA ARG A 340 -20.60 11.26 15.84
C ARG A 340 -21.59 10.10 15.95
N GLY A 341 -21.40 9.06 15.12
CA GLY A 341 -22.20 7.84 15.22
C GLY A 341 -21.89 7.05 16.50
N PRO A 342 -22.73 6.08 16.87
CA PRO A 342 -22.58 5.32 18.12
C PRO A 342 -21.31 4.47 18.21
N ASN A 343 -20.69 4.16 17.06
CA ASN A 343 -19.46 3.39 17.00
C ASN A 343 -18.18 4.24 17.02
N ILE A 344 -18.30 5.57 17.10
CA ILE A 344 -17.16 6.49 17.14
C ILE A 344 -16.77 6.75 18.59
N ALA A 345 -15.68 6.13 19.04
CA ALA A 345 -15.10 6.40 20.35
C ALA A 345 -14.10 7.59 20.29
N PRO A 346 -13.87 8.31 21.42
CA PRO A 346 -12.79 9.29 21.48
C PRO A 346 -11.45 8.68 21.10
N LEU A 347 -10.63 9.45 20.35
CA LEU A 347 -9.29 9.03 19.99
C LEU A 347 -8.39 8.95 21.23
N PRO A 348 -7.75 7.82 21.53
CA PRO A 348 -6.80 7.74 22.63
C PRO A 348 -5.52 8.51 22.29
N VAL A 349 -5.02 9.27 23.25
CA VAL A 349 -3.79 10.06 23.12
C VAL A 349 -2.76 9.52 24.12
N PRO A 350 -1.58 9.04 23.65
CA PRO A 350 -0.57 8.47 24.52
C PRO A 350 0.13 9.54 25.37
N ASP A 351 0.77 9.11 26.46
CA ASP A 351 1.62 9.96 27.27
C ASP A 351 3.05 10.04 26.72
N ALA A 352 3.79 11.09 27.09
CA ALA A 352 5.21 11.19 26.79
C ALA A 352 5.98 10.00 27.39
N PRO A 353 7.08 9.57 26.76
CA PRO A 353 7.87 8.45 27.27
C PRO A 353 8.43 8.76 28.66
N GLU A 354 8.40 7.75 29.53
CA GLU A 354 9.04 7.80 30.84
C GLU A 354 10.57 7.76 30.66
N ASP A 355 11.30 8.26 31.65
CA ASP A 355 12.77 8.25 31.60
C ASP A 355 13.35 6.87 31.93
N HIS A 356 12.63 6.08 32.72
CA HIS A 356 12.93 4.69 33.02
C HIS A 356 11.79 3.80 32.50
N LEU A 357 12.09 2.96 31.53
CA LEU A 357 11.14 2.01 30.98
C LEU A 357 11.51 0.59 31.39
N GLU A 358 10.65 -0.01 32.21
CA GLU A 358 10.70 -1.43 32.55
C GLU A 358 9.42 -2.09 32.00
N ALA A 359 9.57 -3.03 31.08
CA ALA A 359 8.43 -3.62 30.39
C ALA A 359 8.74 -5.03 29.83
N LYS A 360 7.74 -5.91 29.85
CA LYS A 360 7.85 -7.23 29.27
C LYS A 360 7.63 -7.23 27.77
N ILE A 361 8.26 -8.19 27.08
CA ILE A 361 8.01 -8.47 25.68
C ILE A 361 6.63 -9.15 25.58
N SER A 362 5.61 -8.37 25.17
CA SER A 362 4.25 -8.90 25.01
C SER A 362 4.09 -9.82 23.79
N LEU A 363 4.96 -9.65 22.79
CA LEU A 363 4.94 -10.45 21.57
C LEU A 363 6.30 -10.44 20.89
N LYS A 364 6.76 -11.60 20.44
CA LYS A 364 7.89 -11.75 19.53
C LYS A 364 7.38 -12.33 18.21
N THR A 365 7.59 -11.63 17.11
CA THR A 365 7.05 -11.96 15.79
C THR A 365 8.15 -12.38 14.82
N VAL A 366 7.78 -13.13 13.80
CA VAL A 366 8.65 -13.49 12.66
C VAL A 366 8.85 -12.32 11.69
N ASP A 367 9.62 -12.54 10.62
CA ASP A 367 9.79 -11.58 9.52
C ASP A 367 8.49 -11.35 8.74
N ASN A 368 8.39 -10.18 8.10
CA ASN A 368 7.32 -9.80 7.18
C ASN A 368 5.90 -9.75 7.80
N ILE A 369 5.79 -9.45 9.07
CA ILE A 369 4.49 -9.18 9.70
C ILE A 369 3.84 -7.97 9.01
N SER A 370 2.66 -8.19 8.45
CA SER A 370 1.91 -7.15 7.76
C SER A 370 1.02 -6.34 8.72
N THR A 371 0.61 -5.16 8.27
CA THR A 371 -0.41 -4.38 9.00
C THR A 371 -1.75 -5.12 9.10
N ASP A 372 -2.03 -6.09 8.22
CA ASP A 372 -3.20 -6.95 8.28
C ASP A 372 -3.08 -8.02 9.37
N ASP A 373 -1.86 -8.46 9.71
CA ASP A 373 -1.60 -9.36 10.84
C ASP A 373 -1.72 -8.61 12.16
N ILE A 374 -1.20 -7.37 12.21
CA ILE A 374 -1.29 -6.53 13.41
C ILE A 374 -2.74 -6.13 13.69
N THR A 375 -3.47 -5.69 12.68
CA THR A 375 -4.87 -5.28 12.80
C THR A 375 -5.67 -5.80 11.62
N PRO A 376 -6.61 -6.73 11.82
CA PRO A 376 -7.36 -7.33 10.73
C PRO A 376 -8.21 -6.30 9.97
N ALA A 377 -8.36 -6.50 8.66
CA ALA A 377 -9.02 -5.58 7.73
C ALA A 377 -10.24 -6.16 7.03
N SER A 378 -10.74 -7.32 7.43
CA SER A 378 -11.92 -7.92 6.82
C SER A 378 -13.20 -7.11 7.09
N ALA A 379 -14.26 -7.43 6.37
CA ALA A 379 -15.56 -6.77 6.49
C ALA A 379 -16.10 -6.79 7.94
N GLU A 380 -15.85 -7.87 8.67
CA GLU A 380 -16.22 -8.03 10.08
C GLU A 380 -15.69 -6.88 10.96
N PHE A 381 -14.43 -6.47 10.73
CA PHE A 381 -13.77 -5.44 11.53
C PHE A 381 -13.99 -4.02 11.01
N SER A 382 -14.54 -3.87 9.80
CA SER A 382 -14.73 -2.56 9.16
C SER A 382 -15.65 -1.64 9.94
N SER A 383 -16.69 -2.17 10.56
CA SER A 383 -17.66 -1.41 11.37
C SER A 383 -17.08 -0.88 12.68
N MET A 384 -15.96 -1.43 13.16
CA MET A 384 -15.33 -1.09 14.44
C MET A 384 -14.17 -0.10 14.32
N ARG A 385 -13.78 0.29 13.10
CA ARG A 385 -12.56 1.08 12.86
C ARG A 385 -12.47 2.40 13.63
N SER A 386 -13.60 3.07 13.84
CA SER A 386 -13.65 4.32 14.60
C SER A 386 -13.78 4.10 16.12
N ASN A 387 -13.69 2.85 16.59
CA ASN A 387 -13.76 2.49 18.00
C ASN A 387 -12.50 1.72 18.41
N ILE A 388 -11.44 2.45 18.73
CA ILE A 388 -10.13 1.88 19.08
C ILE A 388 -10.21 0.92 20.29
N PRO A 389 -10.93 1.23 21.37
CA PRO A 389 -11.11 0.31 22.49
C PRO A 389 -11.71 -1.04 22.08
N LEU A 390 -12.64 -1.05 21.13
CA LEU A 390 -13.24 -2.28 20.62
C LEU A 390 -12.30 -3.00 19.63
N MET A 391 -11.73 -2.25 18.70
CA MET A 391 -10.86 -2.78 17.65
C MET A 391 -9.56 -3.39 18.20
N SER A 392 -9.00 -2.80 19.26
CA SER A 392 -7.77 -3.27 19.89
C SER A 392 -7.85 -4.70 20.45
N LYS A 393 -9.05 -5.18 20.77
CA LYS A 393 -9.28 -6.57 21.21
C LYS A 393 -8.89 -7.62 20.15
N TYR A 394 -8.80 -7.20 18.89
CA TYR A 394 -8.49 -8.07 17.76
C TYR A 394 -7.06 -7.86 17.22
N CYS A 395 -6.23 -7.15 17.99
CA CYS A 395 -4.83 -6.93 17.65
C CYS A 395 -4.10 -8.28 17.58
N TYR A 396 -3.39 -8.55 16.49
CA TYR A 396 -2.73 -9.82 16.16
C TYR A 396 -3.64 -11.06 16.17
N HIS A 397 -4.95 -10.88 16.06
CA HIS A 397 -5.93 -11.98 16.13
C HIS A 397 -5.65 -13.15 15.18
N ARG A 398 -4.97 -12.91 14.06
CA ARG A 398 -4.58 -13.97 13.12
C ARG A 398 -3.24 -14.61 13.45
N TYR A 399 -2.45 -14.00 14.32
CA TYR A 399 -1.10 -14.43 14.68
C TYR A 399 -1.04 -15.00 16.10
N ASP A 400 -1.62 -14.31 17.06
CA ASP A 400 -1.65 -14.66 18.48
C ASP A 400 -2.97 -14.18 19.11
N LEU A 401 -3.87 -15.11 19.36
CA LEU A 401 -5.21 -14.81 19.91
C LEU A 401 -5.17 -14.24 21.34
N GLU A 402 -4.11 -14.48 22.08
CA GLU A 402 -3.97 -14.06 23.49
C GLU A 402 -3.28 -12.68 23.62
N PHE A 403 -2.70 -12.16 22.53
CA PHE A 403 -1.92 -10.93 22.57
C PHE A 403 -2.65 -9.77 23.22
N SER A 404 -3.89 -9.50 22.82
CA SER A 404 -4.64 -8.31 23.29
C SER A 404 -4.88 -8.35 24.81
N GLU A 405 -5.26 -9.49 25.34
CA GLU A 405 -5.47 -9.64 26.78
C GLU A 405 -4.13 -9.64 27.55
N ARG A 406 -3.10 -10.27 27.00
CA ARG A 406 -1.75 -10.27 27.57
C ARG A 406 -1.16 -8.85 27.63
N ALA A 407 -1.15 -8.11 26.53
CA ALA A 407 -0.63 -6.74 26.49
C ALA A 407 -1.40 -5.83 27.44
N LYS A 408 -2.72 -5.93 27.48
CA LYS A 408 -3.57 -5.15 28.37
C LYS A 408 -3.30 -5.48 29.84
N SER A 409 -3.10 -6.73 30.21
CA SER A 409 -2.80 -7.16 31.59
C SER A 409 -1.43 -6.68 32.06
N LEU A 410 -0.46 -6.57 31.17
CA LEU A 410 0.87 -6.04 31.46
C LEU A 410 0.84 -4.49 31.68
N GLY A 411 -0.11 -3.80 31.08
CA GLY A 411 -0.24 -2.34 31.16
C GLY A 411 0.85 -1.56 30.40
N LYS A 412 2.11 -2.05 30.44
CA LYS A 412 3.24 -1.56 29.65
C LYS A 412 3.93 -2.76 29.02
N SER A 413 4.23 -2.66 27.71
CA SER A 413 4.89 -3.77 27.01
C SER A 413 5.72 -3.29 25.81
N ILE A 414 6.55 -4.18 25.32
CA ILE A 414 7.38 -4.03 24.12
C ILE A 414 7.01 -5.13 23.15
N ILE A 415 7.00 -4.83 21.86
CA ILE A 415 6.88 -5.83 20.79
C ILE A 415 8.25 -6.01 20.16
N VAL A 416 8.63 -7.26 19.88
CA VAL A 416 9.85 -7.61 19.15
C VAL A 416 9.46 -8.12 17.78
N GLY A 417 9.98 -7.46 16.73
CA GLY A 417 9.71 -7.78 15.32
C GLY A 417 10.92 -8.35 14.60
N GLY A 418 10.65 -9.17 13.58
CA GLY A 418 11.64 -9.58 12.61
C GLY A 418 11.94 -8.50 11.57
N GLU A 419 12.31 -8.92 10.36
CA GLU A 419 12.51 -8.00 9.24
C GLU A 419 11.18 -7.51 8.64
N ASN A 420 11.21 -6.28 8.08
CA ASN A 420 10.08 -5.66 7.38
C ASN A 420 8.77 -5.66 8.18
N TYR A 421 8.88 -5.39 9.48
CA TYR A 421 7.74 -5.35 10.39
C TYR A 421 6.78 -4.24 10.01
N GLY A 422 5.48 -4.54 9.92
CA GLY A 422 4.43 -3.59 9.57
C GLY A 422 4.31 -3.31 8.07
N GLN A 423 4.75 -4.23 7.21
CA GLN A 423 4.61 -4.09 5.75
C GLN A 423 3.15 -3.93 5.31
N GLY A 424 2.95 -3.38 4.12
CA GLY A 424 1.66 -3.35 3.43
C GLY A 424 0.93 -2.03 3.55
N SER A 425 -0.24 -1.98 4.19
CA SER A 425 -1.16 -0.85 4.18
C SER A 425 -0.68 0.35 5.02
N SER A 426 -1.14 1.56 4.65
CA SER A 426 -1.00 2.79 5.47
C SER A 426 -1.84 2.78 6.76
N ARG A 427 -2.35 1.64 7.18
CA ARG A 427 -3.29 1.49 8.28
C ARG A 427 -2.72 1.93 9.62
N GLU A 428 -3.21 3.04 10.10
CA GLU A 428 -2.85 3.64 11.37
C GLU A 428 -3.25 2.77 12.57
N HIS A 429 -4.31 1.98 12.42
CA HIS A 429 -4.77 1.03 13.43
C HIS A 429 -3.71 0.03 13.85
N ALA A 430 -2.75 -0.29 12.97
CA ALA A 430 -1.62 -1.14 13.29
C ALA A 430 -0.64 -0.50 14.30
N ALA A 431 -0.74 0.80 14.55
CA ALA A 431 0.01 1.50 15.60
C ALA A 431 -0.89 1.90 16.78
N ILE A 432 -2.07 2.49 16.49
CA ILE A 432 -2.94 3.02 17.55
C ILE A 432 -3.55 1.92 18.44
N ASN A 433 -3.85 0.73 17.88
CA ASN A 433 -4.40 -0.37 18.66
C ASN A 433 -3.37 -0.95 19.66
N PRO A 434 -2.12 -1.30 19.25
CA PRO A 434 -1.06 -1.67 20.19
C PRO A 434 -0.78 -0.56 21.24
N MET A 435 -0.74 0.71 20.82
CA MET A 435 -0.58 1.83 21.74
C MET A 435 -1.66 1.84 22.81
N TYR A 436 -2.92 1.68 22.42
CA TYR A 436 -4.05 1.63 23.37
C TYR A 436 -3.96 0.44 24.34
N LEU A 437 -3.35 -0.68 23.92
CA LEU A 437 -3.09 -1.83 24.77
C LEU A 437 -1.85 -1.68 25.68
N GLY A 438 -1.17 -0.54 25.63
CA GLY A 438 -0.02 -0.26 26.48
C GLY A 438 1.35 -0.54 25.87
N VAL A 439 1.43 -0.84 24.56
CA VAL A 439 2.72 -0.98 23.87
C VAL A 439 3.44 0.35 23.84
N LYS A 440 4.69 0.40 24.34
CA LYS A 440 5.53 1.61 24.43
C LYS A 440 6.61 1.67 23.36
N ALA A 441 7.10 0.53 22.91
CA ALA A 441 8.14 0.43 21.90
C ALA A 441 7.95 -0.82 21.03
N VAL A 442 8.48 -0.71 19.83
CA VAL A 442 8.71 -1.84 18.92
C VAL A 442 10.21 -1.92 18.66
N ILE A 443 10.81 -3.08 18.87
CA ILE A 443 12.22 -3.37 18.54
C ILE A 443 12.21 -4.36 17.40
N ALA A 444 12.75 -4.03 16.23
CA ALA A 444 12.71 -4.91 15.07
C ALA A 444 14.04 -4.94 14.30
N LYS A 445 14.24 -5.95 13.47
CA LYS A 445 15.37 -5.98 12.53
C LYS A 445 15.24 -4.88 11.48
N SER A 446 14.03 -4.66 10.95
CA SER A 446 13.66 -3.51 10.13
C SER A 446 12.16 -3.22 10.21
N ILE A 447 11.75 -1.96 9.95
CA ILE A 447 10.35 -1.52 10.04
C ILE A 447 9.96 -0.85 8.72
N ALA A 448 8.79 -1.21 8.20
CA ALA A 448 8.25 -0.62 6.98
C ALA A 448 8.00 0.90 7.15
N ARG A 449 8.31 1.68 6.13
CA ARG A 449 8.32 3.16 6.18
C ARG A 449 7.05 3.78 6.75
N ILE A 450 5.88 3.43 6.18
CA ILE A 450 4.61 4.03 6.60
C ILE A 450 4.29 3.62 8.04
N HIS A 451 4.55 2.37 8.39
CA HIS A 451 4.30 1.89 9.74
C HIS A 451 5.20 2.56 10.77
N LYS A 452 6.49 2.81 10.44
CA LYS A 452 7.40 3.60 11.26
C LYS A 452 6.82 4.99 11.57
N GLY A 453 6.33 5.70 10.56
CA GLY A 453 5.66 7.00 10.74
C GLY A 453 4.42 6.89 11.64
N ASN A 454 3.60 5.87 11.46
CA ASN A 454 2.42 5.65 12.31
C ASN A 454 2.80 5.35 13.77
N LEU A 455 3.87 4.58 14.02
CA LEU A 455 4.37 4.36 15.38
C LEU A 455 4.78 5.67 16.05
N VAL A 456 5.56 6.51 15.34
CA VAL A 456 5.97 7.84 15.80
C VAL A 456 4.75 8.72 16.11
N ASN A 457 3.80 8.79 15.20
CA ASN A 457 2.58 9.60 15.34
C ASN A 457 1.77 9.23 16.59
N HIS A 458 1.82 7.96 16.99
CA HIS A 458 1.12 7.45 18.17
C HIS A 458 2.03 7.21 19.38
N GLY A 459 3.23 7.80 19.39
CA GLY A 459 4.11 7.77 20.56
C GLY A 459 4.69 6.41 20.91
N ILE A 460 4.67 5.45 19.97
CA ILE A 460 5.39 4.18 20.10
C ILE A 460 6.80 4.35 19.54
N ILE A 461 7.82 4.02 20.33
CA ILE A 461 9.22 4.22 19.96
C ILE A 461 9.66 3.10 19.00
N PRO A 462 9.96 3.41 17.71
CA PRO A 462 10.42 2.42 16.74
C PRO A 462 11.94 2.27 16.82
N MET A 463 12.40 1.16 17.37
CA MET A 463 13.82 0.83 17.56
C MET A 463 14.26 -0.24 16.56
N LEU A 464 15.47 -0.13 16.05
CA LEU A 464 16.08 -1.16 15.20
C LEU A 464 17.24 -1.80 15.95
N PHE A 465 17.31 -3.13 15.96
CA PHE A 465 18.50 -3.82 16.48
C PHE A 465 19.77 -3.27 15.82
N GLU A 466 20.79 -2.93 16.60
CA GLU A 466 22.11 -2.57 16.05
C GLU A 466 22.76 -3.80 15.42
N ASP A 467 22.75 -4.93 16.12
CA ASP A 467 23.08 -6.26 15.60
C ASP A 467 21.79 -7.08 15.45
N PRO A 468 21.38 -7.45 14.22
CA PRO A 468 20.20 -8.28 14.00
C PRO A 468 20.21 -9.63 14.73
N ALA A 469 21.40 -10.14 15.08
CA ALA A 469 21.54 -11.39 15.85
C ALA A 469 21.06 -11.28 17.30
N ASP A 470 20.94 -10.07 17.83
CA ASP A 470 20.39 -9.85 19.18
C ASP A 470 18.92 -10.24 19.29
N TYR A 471 18.19 -10.25 18.15
CA TYR A 471 16.82 -10.78 18.09
C TYR A 471 16.72 -12.21 18.64
N ASP A 472 17.70 -13.07 18.38
CA ASP A 472 17.66 -14.47 18.80
C ASP A 472 18.02 -14.67 20.29
N LYS A 473 18.54 -13.63 20.97
CA LYS A 473 18.96 -13.68 22.37
C LYS A 473 17.81 -13.45 23.36
N ILE A 474 16.71 -12.85 22.92
CA ILE A 474 15.58 -12.46 23.78
C ILE A 474 14.31 -13.24 23.39
N ASP A 475 13.44 -13.50 24.35
CA ASP A 475 12.21 -14.26 24.13
C ASP A 475 10.95 -13.49 24.58
N GLN A 476 9.80 -13.97 24.11
CA GLN A 476 8.51 -13.44 24.59
C GLN A 476 8.39 -13.62 26.09
N MET A 477 7.91 -12.61 26.79
CA MET A 477 7.77 -12.46 28.23
C MET A 477 9.07 -12.13 28.98
N ASP A 478 10.23 -12.05 28.33
CA ASP A 478 11.44 -11.50 28.96
C ASP A 478 11.18 -10.04 29.39
N GLU A 479 11.75 -9.65 30.52
CA GLU A 479 11.62 -8.31 31.08
C GLU A 479 12.80 -7.43 30.66
N LEU A 480 12.49 -6.39 29.88
CA LEU A 480 13.48 -5.43 29.37
C LEU A 480 13.49 -4.16 30.22
N GLU A 481 14.70 -3.65 30.48
CA GLU A 481 14.96 -2.43 31.21
C GLU A 481 15.75 -1.44 30.35
N ILE A 482 15.28 -0.18 30.31
CA ILE A 482 15.95 0.94 29.63
C ILE A 482 15.99 2.12 30.57
N GLU A 483 17.18 2.47 31.02
CA GLU A 483 17.42 3.64 31.88
C GLU A 483 17.70 4.89 31.05
N ASN A 484 17.40 6.09 31.57
CA ASN A 484 17.64 7.36 30.90
C ASN A 484 17.10 7.40 29.45
N LEU A 485 15.93 6.79 29.23
CA LEU A 485 15.36 6.59 27.90
C LEU A 485 15.22 7.89 27.11
N ARG A 486 14.80 8.99 27.74
CA ARG A 486 14.60 10.27 27.06
C ARG A 486 15.91 10.85 26.50
N GLU A 487 17.03 10.71 27.21
CA GLU A 487 18.35 11.13 26.72
C GLU A 487 18.84 10.17 25.61
N GLN A 488 18.62 8.89 25.77
CA GLN A 488 18.98 7.89 24.75
C GLN A 488 18.18 8.08 23.45
N ILE A 489 16.92 8.50 23.51
CA ILE A 489 16.15 8.88 22.33
C ILE A 489 16.82 10.04 21.58
N LYS A 490 17.31 11.07 22.29
CA LYS A 490 17.99 12.21 21.66
C LYS A 490 19.31 11.82 20.97
N THR A 491 20.04 10.88 21.55
CA THR A 491 21.30 10.38 20.98
C THR A 491 21.08 9.34 19.87
N ARG A 492 19.87 8.85 19.71
CA ARG A 492 19.45 7.80 18.76
C ARG A 492 20.05 6.42 19.03
N GLU A 493 20.71 6.22 20.16
CA GLU A 493 21.26 4.95 20.59
C GLU A 493 20.63 4.55 21.91
N VAL A 494 20.04 3.35 21.94
CA VAL A 494 19.33 2.85 23.13
C VAL A 494 20.00 1.57 23.61
N VAL A 495 20.46 1.57 24.87
CA VAL A 495 21.00 0.39 25.54
C VAL A 495 19.86 -0.29 26.29
N ILE A 496 19.65 -1.55 26.01
CA ILE A 496 18.56 -2.36 26.50
C ILE A 496 19.13 -3.53 27.28
N LYS A 497 18.67 -3.73 28.50
CA LYS A 497 19.05 -4.86 29.35
C LYS A 497 17.87 -5.83 29.48
N ASP A 498 18.08 -7.07 29.13
CA ASP A 498 17.21 -8.18 29.48
C ASP A 498 17.55 -8.65 30.90
N LYS A 499 16.61 -8.48 31.83
CA LYS A 499 16.79 -8.81 33.25
C LYS A 499 16.73 -10.32 33.51
N ASP A 500 15.93 -11.05 32.73
CA ASP A 500 15.74 -12.48 32.90
C ASP A 500 16.95 -13.29 32.45
N LYS A 501 17.58 -12.86 31.33
CA LYS A 501 18.75 -13.53 30.74
C LYS A 501 20.08 -12.86 31.09
N ASN A 502 20.04 -11.69 31.72
CA ASN A 502 21.21 -10.88 32.03
C ASN A 502 22.07 -10.54 30.79
N VAL A 503 21.39 -10.26 29.67
CA VAL A 503 22.00 -9.87 28.41
C VAL A 503 21.77 -8.39 28.17
N THR A 504 22.77 -7.68 27.65
CA THR A 504 22.65 -6.27 27.23
C THR A 504 22.92 -6.17 25.75
N PHE A 505 22.06 -5.46 25.03
CA PHE A 505 22.20 -5.22 23.60
C PHE A 505 21.86 -3.76 23.27
N LYS A 506 22.12 -3.34 22.04
CA LYS A 506 21.86 -1.99 21.58
C LYS A 506 20.82 -1.96 20.46
N ALA A 507 20.03 -0.90 20.48
CA ALA A 507 19.14 -0.54 19.40
C ALA A 507 19.39 0.89 18.95
N LYS A 508 19.06 1.20 17.70
CA LYS A 508 19.18 2.54 17.12
C LYS A 508 17.82 3.08 16.67
N LEU A 509 17.69 4.39 16.64
CA LEU A 509 16.51 5.11 16.16
C LEU A 509 16.84 5.75 14.82
N ASP A 510 16.30 5.21 13.71
CA ASP A 510 16.39 5.84 12.38
C ASP A 510 15.28 6.88 12.22
N LEU A 511 15.39 7.97 12.99
CA LEU A 511 14.42 9.06 13.08
C LEU A 511 15.09 10.41 12.78
N SER A 512 14.36 11.32 12.17
CA SER A 512 14.74 12.74 12.04
C SER A 512 14.59 13.48 13.38
N ASP A 513 15.21 14.67 13.50
CA ASP A 513 15.09 15.48 14.69
C ASP A 513 13.62 15.79 15.06
N SER A 514 12.80 16.08 14.04
CA SER A 514 11.37 16.35 14.25
C SER A 514 10.59 15.12 14.73
N GLU A 515 10.92 13.93 14.24
CA GLU A 515 10.29 12.68 14.71
C GLU A 515 10.69 12.36 16.14
N LEU A 516 11.92 12.68 16.55
CA LEU A 516 12.36 12.56 17.95
C LEU A 516 11.57 13.49 18.86
N GLU A 517 11.33 14.74 18.44
CA GLU A 517 10.51 15.69 19.20
C GLU A 517 9.08 15.19 19.37
N VAL A 518 8.49 14.62 18.30
CA VAL A 518 7.15 14.02 18.34
C VAL A 518 7.10 12.88 19.34
N ILE A 519 8.06 11.96 19.33
CA ILE A 519 8.15 10.85 20.31
C ILE A 519 8.29 11.40 21.73
N LEU A 520 9.19 12.37 21.96
CA LEU A 520 9.42 12.96 23.28
C LEU A 520 8.21 13.69 23.84
N CYS A 521 7.33 14.19 22.97
CA CYS A 521 6.04 14.75 23.36
C CYS A 521 4.95 13.71 23.65
N GLY A 522 5.13 12.44 23.24
CA GLY A 522 4.11 11.41 23.33
C GLY A 522 3.19 11.35 22.10
N GLY A 523 3.73 11.65 20.92
CA GLY A 523 3.04 11.55 19.64
C GLY A 523 2.61 12.90 19.05
N GLN A 524 2.15 12.83 17.79
CA GLN A 524 1.92 14.01 16.94
C GLN A 524 0.90 14.99 17.48
N LEU A 525 -0.19 14.52 18.08
CA LEU A 525 -1.23 15.43 18.63
C LEU A 525 -0.73 16.26 19.79
N ARG A 526 0.07 15.68 20.70
CA ARG A 526 0.67 16.43 21.82
C ARG A 526 1.73 17.40 21.33
N TYR A 527 2.54 16.99 20.37
CA TYR A 527 3.54 17.84 19.74
C TYR A 527 2.89 19.08 19.11
N LEU A 528 1.83 18.92 18.31
CA LEU A 528 1.10 20.03 17.71
C LEU A 528 0.45 20.94 18.75
N LYS A 529 -0.13 20.36 19.80
CA LYS A 529 -0.70 21.16 20.89
C LYS A 529 0.36 22.04 21.53
N HIS A 530 1.54 21.48 21.81
CA HIS A 530 2.67 22.22 22.39
C HIS A 530 3.12 23.36 21.46
N GLN A 531 3.31 23.10 20.17
CA GLN A 531 3.67 24.14 19.19
C GLN A 531 2.63 25.27 19.12
N LEU A 532 1.34 24.92 19.08
CA LEU A 532 0.28 25.91 19.06
C LEU A 532 0.26 26.80 20.34
N GLU A 533 0.57 26.20 21.48
CA GLU A 533 0.69 26.94 22.75
C GLU A 533 1.89 27.90 22.75
N GLU A 534 3.02 27.50 22.17
CA GLU A 534 4.20 28.36 22.02
C GLU A 534 3.93 29.52 21.05
N MET A 535 3.39 29.25 19.86
CA MET A 535 3.02 30.31 18.91
C MET A 535 2.03 31.32 19.50
N ARG A 536 1.09 30.88 20.35
CA ARG A 536 0.14 31.77 21.04
C ARG A 536 0.82 32.63 22.14
N LYS A 537 1.88 32.13 22.74
CA LYS A 537 2.68 32.91 23.71
C LYS A 537 3.49 33.98 22.99
N GLU A 538 4.13 33.63 21.87
CA GLU A 538 4.89 34.57 21.04
C GLU A 538 4.01 35.68 20.45
N ALA A 539 2.82 35.34 19.96
CA ALA A 539 1.85 36.28 19.40
C ALA A 539 1.27 37.26 20.45
N LYS A 540 1.47 37.00 21.77
CA LYS A 540 1.04 37.86 22.86
C LYS A 540 2.16 38.74 23.41
N GLN A 541 3.41 38.50 23.01
CA GLN A 541 4.58 39.36 23.26
C GLN A 541 4.75 40.39 22.15
#